data_a2eb9c5a39eddccd2b8426b11b87d550
#
_entry.id   a2eb9c5a39eddccd2b8426b11b87d550
#
_cell.length_a   1.000
_cell.length_b   1.000
_cell.length_c   1.000
_cell.angle_alpha   90.00
_cell.angle_beta   90.00
_cell.angle_gamma   90.00
#
_symmetry.space_group_name_H-M   'P 1'
#
loop_
_entity.id
_entity.type
_entity.pdbx_description
1 polymer ?
#
loop_
_entity_poly.entity_id
_entity_poly.type
_entity_poly.pdbx_seq_one_letter_code
_entity_poly.pdbx_strand_id
1 'polypeptide(L)'
;LPEDDVEKNKDFLLKKNIWKEFLNFLNKNIFHSKLDGAILIVDTQQFLENPKEYSNDLIRYMVKRVNDCENSLKIKFPIYVVFSKLDLVEGMGDYFKLFKDDVANKAFGLSLPNSFNKDEIDNDFKDLSRSLLYNIMSKNALSHSLEDKKRSYLFLKQLDNLFALVSDFALKLKD
;
A
#
# COMPACT_ATOMS: atom_id res chain seq x y z
N LEU A 1 15.51 35.58 6.99
CA LEU A 1 15.08 34.16 6.96
C LEU A 1 16.35 33.32 6.95
N PRO A 2 16.42 32.21 7.75
CA PRO A 2 17.57 31.33 7.71
C PRO A 2 17.77 30.78 6.29
N GLU A 3 19.02 30.63 5.86
CA GLU A 3 19.38 30.13 4.51
C GLU A 3 18.73 28.78 4.21
N ASP A 4 18.57 27.92 5.22
CA ASP A 4 17.90 26.63 5.14
C ASP A 4 16.41 26.71 4.69
N ASP A 5 15.68 27.76 5.08
CA ASP A 5 14.29 27.96 4.69
C ASP A 5 14.15 28.43 3.24
N VAL A 6 15.14 29.17 2.75
CA VAL A 6 15.17 29.64 1.35
C VAL A 6 15.49 28.49 0.42
N GLU A 7 16.40 27.61 0.81
CA GLU A 7 16.81 26.45 0.00
C GLU A 7 15.69 25.40 -0.06
N LYS A 8 15.06 25.09 1.06
CA LYS A 8 13.86 24.23 1.12
C LYS A 8 12.72 24.77 0.25
N ASN A 9 12.53 26.09 0.22
CA ASN A 9 11.47 26.69 -0.57
C ASN A 9 11.78 26.63 -2.08
N LYS A 10 13.04 26.80 -2.49
CA LYS A 10 13.48 26.60 -3.88
C LYS A 10 13.28 25.17 -4.35
N ASP A 11 13.66 24.20 -3.53
CA ASP A 11 13.52 22.78 -3.84
C ASP A 11 12.04 22.37 -3.96
N PHE A 12 11.19 22.89 -3.08
CA PHE A 12 9.74 22.71 -3.16
C PHE A 12 9.14 23.28 -4.45
N LEU A 13 9.52 24.49 -4.83
CA LEU A 13 9.05 25.14 -6.06
C LEU A 13 9.53 24.39 -7.31
N LEU A 14 10.78 23.91 -7.30
CA LEU A 14 11.32 23.11 -8.38
C LEU A 14 10.54 21.80 -8.55
N LYS A 15 10.32 21.05 -7.48
CA LYS A 15 9.53 19.80 -7.49
C LYS A 15 8.10 20.04 -7.98
N LYS A 16 7.48 21.14 -7.56
CA LYS A 16 6.13 21.52 -8.02
C LYS A 16 6.11 21.82 -9.53
N ASN A 17 7.10 22.54 -10.05
CA ASN A 17 7.20 22.85 -11.47
C ASN A 17 7.47 21.60 -12.30
N ILE A 18 8.39 20.75 -11.89
CA ILE A 18 8.66 19.45 -12.56
C ILE A 18 7.38 18.64 -12.64
N TRP A 19 6.62 18.53 -11.54
CA TRP A 19 5.36 17.81 -11.54
C TRP A 19 4.33 18.40 -12.53
N LYS A 20 4.21 19.70 -12.55
CA LYS A 20 3.31 20.40 -13.50
C LYS A 20 3.71 20.15 -14.95
N GLU A 21 4.98 20.25 -15.28
CA GLU A 21 5.48 19.97 -16.62
C GLU A 21 5.30 18.50 -17.02
N PHE A 22 5.49 17.59 -16.07
CA PHE A 22 5.19 16.16 -16.29
C PHE A 22 3.71 15.95 -16.63
N LEU A 23 2.78 16.55 -15.89
CA LEU A 23 1.35 16.46 -16.20
C LEU A 23 1.00 17.09 -17.56
N ASN A 24 1.61 18.21 -17.90
CA ASN A 24 1.46 18.82 -19.21
C ASN A 24 1.97 17.91 -20.34
N PHE A 25 3.11 17.27 -20.12
CA PHE A 25 3.66 16.29 -21.05
C PHE A 25 2.72 15.10 -21.23
N LEU A 26 2.22 14.53 -20.14
CA LEU A 26 1.24 13.45 -20.18
C LEU A 26 -0.02 13.87 -20.94
N ASN A 27 -0.57 15.04 -20.63
CA ASN A 27 -1.78 15.53 -21.30
C ASN A 27 -1.60 15.71 -22.80
N LYS A 28 -0.42 16.16 -23.26
CA LYS A 28 -0.12 16.30 -24.69
C LYS A 28 0.06 14.97 -25.41
N ASN A 29 0.56 13.93 -24.73
CA ASN A 29 0.98 12.69 -25.37
C ASN A 29 -0.01 11.52 -25.16
N ILE A 30 -0.93 11.63 -24.17
CA ILE A 30 -1.94 10.59 -23.89
C ILE A 30 -3.24 10.82 -24.69
N PHE A 31 -3.28 11.75 -25.63
CA PHE A 31 -4.49 12.17 -26.36
C PHE A 31 -5.27 11.02 -27.02
N HIS A 32 -4.68 9.84 -27.16
CA HIS A 32 -5.32 8.65 -27.78
C HIS A 32 -5.24 7.37 -26.93
N SER A 33 -4.58 7.40 -25.76
CA SER A 33 -4.48 6.25 -24.88
C SER A 33 -4.99 6.62 -23.47
N LYS A 34 -5.88 5.81 -22.93
CA LYS A 34 -6.33 5.96 -21.54
C LYS A 34 -5.18 5.59 -20.61
N LEU A 35 -5.05 6.33 -19.49
CA LEU A 35 -4.20 5.89 -18.39
C LEU A 35 -4.85 4.65 -17.77
N ASP A 36 -4.14 3.52 -17.76
CA ASP A 36 -4.67 2.25 -17.25
C ASP A 36 -4.77 2.23 -15.74
N GLY A 37 -3.99 3.07 -15.05
CA GLY A 37 -4.03 3.21 -13.61
C GLY A 37 -2.84 3.96 -13.04
N ALA A 38 -2.89 4.20 -11.72
CA ALA A 38 -1.77 4.73 -10.94
C ALA A 38 -1.37 3.75 -9.84
N ILE A 39 -0.08 3.56 -9.65
CA ILE A 39 0.47 2.74 -8.57
C ILE A 39 1.02 3.68 -7.50
N LEU A 40 0.45 3.61 -6.30
CA LEU A 40 0.92 4.31 -5.12
C LEU A 40 1.75 3.34 -4.27
N ILE A 41 3.04 3.62 -4.13
CA ILE A 41 3.96 2.75 -3.38
C ILE A 41 4.10 3.29 -1.96
N VAL A 42 3.76 2.45 -0.97
CA VAL A 42 3.88 2.72 0.46
C VAL A 42 5.05 1.92 1.03
N ASP A 43 5.95 2.57 1.74
CA ASP A 43 7.02 1.91 2.47
C ASP A 43 6.45 1.29 3.76
N THR A 44 6.33 -0.04 3.80
CA THR A 44 5.73 -0.76 4.93
C THR A 44 6.49 -0.52 6.23
N GLN A 45 7.82 -0.43 6.20
CA GLN A 45 8.61 -0.21 7.39
C GLN A 45 8.29 1.16 8.02
N GLN A 46 8.32 2.22 7.23
CA GLN A 46 7.99 3.56 7.71
C GLN A 46 6.53 3.67 8.16
N PHE A 47 5.64 2.95 7.48
CA PHE A 47 4.23 2.89 7.83
C PHE A 47 3.97 2.21 9.18
N LEU A 48 4.73 1.17 9.52
CA LEU A 48 4.63 0.47 10.82
C LEU A 48 5.34 1.22 11.95
N GLU A 49 6.48 1.86 11.68
CA GLU A 49 7.25 2.60 12.69
C GLU A 49 6.54 3.89 13.14
N ASN A 50 5.90 4.61 12.22
CA ASN A 50 5.26 5.90 12.47
C ASN A 50 3.82 5.96 11.89
N PRO A 51 2.91 5.09 12.35
CA PRO A 51 1.65 4.85 11.64
C PRO A 51 0.75 6.08 11.53
N LYS A 52 0.73 6.99 12.52
CA LYS A 52 -0.16 8.14 12.51
C LYS A 52 0.39 9.32 11.70
N GLU A 53 1.64 9.68 11.94
CA GLU A 53 2.27 10.85 11.31
C GLU A 53 2.57 10.56 9.84
N TYR A 54 3.28 9.46 9.59
CA TYR A 54 3.63 9.05 8.23
C TYR A 54 2.39 8.81 7.37
N SER A 55 1.35 8.13 7.89
CA SER A 55 0.16 7.88 7.11
C SER A 55 -0.61 9.16 6.76
N ASN A 56 -0.73 10.12 7.67
CA ASN A 56 -1.45 11.37 7.40
C ASN A 56 -0.74 12.22 6.34
N ASP A 57 0.56 12.35 6.43
CA ASP A 57 1.34 13.13 5.46
C ASP A 57 1.39 12.43 4.10
N LEU A 58 1.58 11.12 4.09
CA LEU A 58 1.57 10.30 2.90
C LEU A 58 0.20 10.36 2.19
N ILE A 59 -0.89 10.18 2.93
CA ILE A 59 -2.25 10.28 2.40
C ILE A 59 -2.48 11.65 1.78
N ARG A 60 -2.20 12.72 2.51
CA ARG A 60 -2.37 14.09 2.01
C ARG A 60 -1.58 14.31 0.71
N TYR A 61 -0.36 13.80 0.66
CA TYR A 61 0.48 13.87 -0.53
C TYR A 61 -0.12 13.06 -1.69
N MET A 62 -0.52 11.81 -1.45
CA MET A 62 -1.08 10.92 -2.46
C MET A 62 -2.41 11.45 -3.01
N VAL A 63 -3.35 11.82 -2.14
CA VAL A 63 -4.63 12.42 -2.54
C VAL A 63 -4.41 13.65 -3.42
N LYS A 64 -3.49 14.52 -3.01
CA LYS A 64 -3.14 15.69 -3.83
C LYS A 64 -2.62 15.29 -5.20
N ARG A 65 -1.73 14.29 -5.30
CA ARG A 65 -1.18 13.84 -6.58
C ARG A 65 -2.23 13.19 -7.49
N VAL A 66 -3.11 12.39 -6.92
CA VAL A 66 -4.23 11.79 -7.65
C VAL A 66 -5.15 12.89 -8.20
N ASN A 67 -5.55 13.84 -7.35
CA ASN A 67 -6.37 14.98 -7.76
C ASN A 67 -5.69 15.85 -8.83
N ASP A 68 -4.39 16.11 -8.72
CA ASP A 68 -3.63 16.83 -9.75
C ASP A 68 -3.69 16.08 -11.09
N CYS A 69 -3.54 14.74 -11.09
CA CYS A 69 -3.65 13.91 -12.30
C CYS A 69 -5.06 13.96 -12.88
N GLU A 70 -6.09 13.68 -12.09
CA GLU A 70 -7.47 13.66 -12.56
C GLU A 70 -7.90 15.03 -13.13
N ASN A 71 -7.52 16.11 -12.45
CA ASN A 71 -7.83 17.47 -12.88
C ASN A 71 -7.07 17.89 -14.15
N SER A 72 -5.82 17.48 -14.28
CA SER A 72 -5.00 17.81 -15.44
C SER A 72 -5.38 17.00 -16.68
N LEU A 73 -5.58 15.69 -16.49
CA LEU A 73 -5.84 14.75 -17.58
C LEU A 73 -7.32 14.62 -17.91
N LYS A 74 -8.22 15.12 -17.04
CA LYS A 74 -9.68 15.02 -17.20
C LYS A 74 -10.21 13.59 -17.31
N ILE A 75 -9.53 12.64 -16.69
CA ILE A 75 -9.86 11.21 -16.65
C ILE A 75 -9.86 10.72 -15.21
N LYS A 76 -10.67 9.67 -14.98
CA LYS A 76 -10.59 8.85 -13.78
C LYS A 76 -9.94 7.52 -14.11
N PHE A 77 -9.12 7.01 -13.22
CA PHE A 77 -8.34 5.79 -13.41
C PHE A 77 -8.30 4.97 -12.10
N PRO A 78 -8.13 3.66 -12.19
CA PRO A 78 -7.96 2.82 -11.01
C PRO A 78 -6.65 3.14 -10.27
N ILE A 79 -6.70 3.07 -8.95
CA ILE A 79 -5.55 3.30 -8.07
C ILE A 79 -5.16 1.97 -7.43
N TYR A 80 -3.89 1.61 -7.56
CA TYR A 80 -3.29 0.44 -6.95
C TYR A 80 -2.37 0.89 -5.82
N VAL A 81 -2.71 0.55 -4.58
CA VAL A 81 -1.84 0.81 -3.42
C VAL A 81 -0.99 -0.43 -3.18
N VAL A 82 0.33 -0.27 -3.30
CA VAL A 82 1.30 -1.36 -3.15
C VAL A 82 2.17 -1.10 -1.93
N PHE A 83 2.11 -2.00 -0.97
CA PHE A 83 2.97 -1.99 0.20
C PHE A 83 4.29 -2.70 -0.12
N SER A 84 5.35 -1.91 -0.29
CA SER A 84 6.71 -2.40 -0.54
C SER A 84 7.39 -2.83 0.76
N LYS A 85 8.49 -3.59 0.66
CA LYS A 85 9.30 -4.05 1.81
C LYS A 85 8.49 -4.87 2.83
N LEU A 86 7.46 -5.58 2.37
CA LEU A 86 6.66 -6.44 3.25
C LEU A 86 7.49 -7.59 3.82
N ASP A 87 8.59 -7.96 3.15
CA ASP A 87 9.59 -8.93 3.59
C ASP A 87 10.29 -8.54 4.92
N LEU A 88 10.26 -7.26 5.29
CA LEU A 88 10.77 -6.78 6.58
C LEU A 88 9.79 -7.00 7.74
N VAL A 89 8.54 -7.39 7.46
CA VAL A 89 7.58 -7.76 8.51
C VAL A 89 8.02 -9.09 9.12
N GLU A 90 8.17 -9.09 10.46
CA GLU A 90 8.66 -10.25 11.18
C GLU A 90 7.82 -11.50 10.92
N GLY A 91 8.49 -12.62 10.60
CA GLY A 91 7.85 -13.90 10.30
C GLY A 91 7.34 -14.04 8.86
N MET A 92 7.38 -12.99 8.03
CA MET A 92 6.95 -13.09 6.64
C MET A 92 7.78 -14.08 5.84
N GLY A 93 9.11 -14.03 5.98
CA GLY A 93 10.03 -14.96 5.30
C GLY A 93 9.74 -16.42 5.66
N ASP A 94 9.42 -16.69 6.93
CA ASP A 94 9.08 -18.03 7.40
C ASP A 94 7.71 -18.46 6.90
N TYR A 95 6.73 -17.56 6.87
CA TYR A 95 5.43 -17.82 6.25
C TYR A 95 5.58 -18.20 4.77
N PHE A 96 6.29 -17.42 3.97
CA PHE A 96 6.46 -17.71 2.54
C PHE A 96 7.28 -18.97 2.24
N LYS A 97 8.23 -19.35 3.11
CA LYS A 97 8.91 -20.65 2.98
C LYS A 97 7.95 -21.84 3.06
N LEU A 98 6.88 -21.73 3.86
CA LEU A 98 5.85 -22.78 3.96
C LEU A 98 5.04 -22.95 2.66
N PHE A 99 4.97 -21.92 1.83
CA PHE A 99 4.07 -21.82 0.67
C PHE A 99 4.79 -21.58 -0.66
N LYS A 100 6.10 -21.82 -0.71
CA LYS A 100 6.99 -21.44 -1.81
C LYS A 100 6.44 -21.77 -3.21
N ASP A 101 5.74 -22.88 -3.36
CA ASP A 101 5.23 -23.34 -4.65
C ASP A 101 3.79 -22.84 -4.93
N ASP A 102 3.00 -22.55 -3.89
CA ASP A 102 1.57 -22.20 -4.02
C ASP A 102 1.32 -20.69 -4.09
N VAL A 103 2.20 -19.88 -3.52
CA VAL A 103 2.00 -18.43 -3.30
C VAL A 103 2.79 -17.56 -4.27
N ALA A 104 3.89 -18.07 -4.82
CA ALA A 104 4.77 -17.31 -5.71
C ALA A 104 4.06 -16.72 -6.95
N ASN A 105 2.93 -17.30 -7.35
CA ASN A 105 2.15 -16.90 -8.52
C ASN A 105 0.78 -16.28 -8.18
N LYS A 106 0.49 -16.03 -6.90
CA LYS A 106 -0.79 -15.43 -6.49
C LYS A 106 -0.58 -14.01 -5.99
N ALA A 107 -1.43 -13.09 -6.45
CA ALA A 107 -1.46 -11.75 -5.89
C ALA A 107 -1.91 -11.80 -4.42
N PHE A 108 -1.20 -11.09 -3.56
CA PHE A 108 -1.51 -10.95 -2.15
C PHE A 108 -2.11 -9.55 -1.93
N GLY A 109 -3.41 -9.48 -1.71
CA GLY A 109 -4.10 -8.21 -1.54
C GLY A 109 -5.61 -8.31 -1.73
N LEU A 110 -6.26 -7.17 -1.69
CA LEU A 110 -7.70 -7.02 -1.86
C LEU A 110 -8.00 -6.11 -3.06
N SER A 111 -9.10 -6.41 -3.73
CA SER A 111 -9.72 -5.50 -4.71
C SER A 111 -10.92 -4.84 -4.06
N LEU A 112 -10.87 -3.52 -3.91
CA LEU A 112 -11.97 -2.77 -3.34
C LEU A 112 -12.89 -2.25 -4.44
N PRO A 113 -14.22 -2.29 -4.27
CA PRO A 113 -15.16 -1.68 -5.21
C PRO A 113 -15.04 -0.14 -5.17
N ASN A 114 -15.68 0.56 -6.11
CA ASN A 114 -15.66 2.02 -6.14
C ASN A 114 -16.34 2.66 -4.92
N SER A 115 -17.25 1.94 -4.28
CA SER A 115 -17.88 2.34 -3.03
C SER A 115 -17.67 1.25 -2.00
N PHE A 116 -17.09 1.59 -0.87
CA PHE A 116 -16.87 0.70 0.27
C PHE A 116 -16.94 1.50 1.56
N ASN A 117 -17.21 0.82 2.66
CA ASN A 117 -17.16 1.38 4.01
C ASN A 117 -16.13 0.64 4.86
N LYS A 118 -15.90 1.12 6.07
CA LYS A 118 -14.90 0.55 6.98
C LYS A 118 -15.20 -0.90 7.31
N ASP A 119 -16.47 -1.22 7.60
CA ASP A 119 -16.85 -2.58 8.02
C ASP A 119 -16.64 -3.59 6.89
N GLU A 120 -16.88 -3.19 5.65
CA GLU A 120 -16.62 -4.04 4.46
C GLU A 120 -15.14 -4.35 4.33
N ILE A 121 -14.27 -3.33 4.37
CA ILE A 121 -12.82 -3.54 4.27
C ILE A 121 -12.32 -4.40 5.45
N ASP A 122 -12.73 -4.08 6.67
CA ASP A 122 -12.31 -4.81 7.87
C ASP A 122 -12.75 -6.28 7.81
N ASN A 123 -13.91 -6.58 7.24
CA ASN A 123 -14.38 -7.95 7.04
C ASN A 123 -13.57 -8.67 5.96
N ASP A 124 -13.28 -8.03 4.83
CA ASP A 124 -12.43 -8.59 3.77
C ASP A 124 -11.02 -8.91 4.30
N PHE A 125 -10.43 -8.03 5.12
CA PHE A 125 -9.15 -8.30 5.77
C PHE A 125 -9.22 -9.44 6.79
N LYS A 126 -10.31 -9.54 7.58
CA LYS A 126 -10.53 -10.67 8.49
C LYS A 126 -10.63 -12.00 7.74
N ASP A 127 -11.31 -12.00 6.60
CA ASP A 127 -11.45 -13.22 5.79
C ASP A 127 -10.11 -13.61 5.15
N LEU A 128 -9.31 -12.62 4.72
CA LEU A 128 -7.95 -12.86 4.27
C LEU A 128 -7.09 -13.43 5.40
N SER A 129 -7.09 -12.84 6.60
CA SER A 129 -6.37 -13.35 7.78
C SER A 129 -6.78 -14.78 8.15
N ARG A 130 -8.08 -15.08 8.12
CA ARG A 130 -8.60 -16.45 8.38
C ARG A 130 -8.10 -17.44 7.33
N SER A 131 -8.10 -17.07 6.07
CA SER A 131 -7.57 -17.89 4.97
C SER A 131 -6.08 -18.19 5.17
N LEU A 132 -5.29 -17.18 5.54
CA LEU A 132 -3.87 -17.32 5.83
C LEU A 132 -3.63 -18.22 7.04
N LEU A 133 -4.40 -18.04 8.12
CA LEU A 133 -4.34 -18.90 9.31
C LEU A 133 -4.67 -20.36 8.97
N TYR A 134 -5.74 -20.60 8.20
CA TYR A 134 -6.11 -21.95 7.76
C TYR A 134 -4.97 -22.60 6.97
N ASN A 135 -4.34 -21.85 6.08
CA ASN A 135 -3.19 -22.32 5.32
C ASN A 135 -2.02 -22.71 6.23
N ILE A 136 -1.68 -21.88 7.24
CA ILE A 136 -0.64 -22.21 8.22
C ILE A 136 -1.01 -23.51 8.96
N MET A 137 -2.24 -23.62 9.45
CA MET A 137 -2.67 -24.80 10.20
C MET A 137 -2.62 -26.09 9.36
N SER A 138 -3.06 -26.02 8.11
CA SER A 138 -3.08 -27.18 7.20
C SER A 138 -1.66 -27.66 6.84
N LYS A 139 -0.72 -26.76 6.61
CA LYS A 139 0.66 -27.12 6.27
C LYS A 139 1.53 -27.45 7.50
N ASN A 140 1.27 -26.80 8.62
CA ASN A 140 1.98 -27.09 9.88
C ASN A 140 1.71 -28.50 10.45
N ALA A 141 0.64 -29.17 10.01
CA ALA A 141 0.42 -30.57 10.36
C ALA A 141 1.50 -31.51 9.81
N LEU A 142 2.27 -31.06 8.82
CA LEU A 142 3.10 -31.92 7.98
C LEU A 142 4.62 -31.92 8.26
N SER A 143 5.21 -31.08 9.13
CA SER A 143 6.65 -31.21 9.48
C SER A 143 7.48 -29.94 9.70
N HIS A 144 7.04 -28.96 10.44
CA HIS A 144 7.91 -27.84 10.77
C HIS A 144 8.23 -27.76 12.27
N SER A 145 9.40 -27.17 12.60
CA SER A 145 9.79 -26.98 13.99
C SER A 145 8.79 -26.11 14.73
N LEU A 146 8.71 -26.24 16.06
CA LEU A 146 7.85 -25.42 16.89
C LEU A 146 8.16 -23.90 16.71
N GLU A 147 9.44 -23.61 16.46
CA GLU A 147 9.93 -22.26 16.23
C GLU A 147 9.37 -21.63 14.93
N ASP A 148 9.38 -22.40 13.82
CA ASP A 148 8.84 -21.94 12.55
C ASP A 148 7.33 -21.67 12.63
N LYS A 149 6.62 -22.55 13.36
CA LYS A 149 5.19 -22.37 13.65
C LYS A 149 4.94 -21.06 14.41
N LYS A 150 5.73 -20.80 15.46
CA LYS A 150 5.62 -19.60 16.28
C LYS A 150 5.85 -18.33 15.46
N ARG A 151 6.87 -18.30 14.60
CA ARG A 151 7.18 -17.16 13.73
C ARG A 151 6.07 -16.90 12.71
N SER A 152 5.53 -17.96 12.10
CA SER A 152 4.40 -17.83 11.17
C SER A 152 3.15 -17.24 11.83
N TYR A 153 2.87 -17.58 13.09
CA TYR A 153 1.80 -16.94 13.87
C TYR A 153 2.10 -15.48 14.21
N LEU A 154 3.36 -15.15 14.52
CA LEU A 154 3.76 -13.78 14.78
C LEU A 154 3.54 -12.90 13.55
N PHE A 155 3.87 -13.41 12.36
CA PHE A 155 3.57 -12.75 11.10
C PHE A 155 2.08 -12.40 10.96
N LEU A 156 1.17 -13.35 11.22
CA LEU A 156 -0.27 -13.07 11.15
C LEU A 156 -0.70 -11.96 12.10
N LYS A 157 -0.19 -11.96 13.32
CA LYS A 157 -0.50 -10.91 14.30
C LYS A 157 -0.03 -9.53 13.85
N GLN A 158 1.14 -9.45 13.23
CA GLN A 158 1.64 -8.18 12.67
C GLN A 158 0.84 -7.77 11.44
N LEU A 159 0.42 -8.73 10.63
CA LEU A 159 -0.40 -8.49 9.46
C LEU A 159 -1.79 -7.93 9.83
N ASP A 160 -2.42 -8.42 10.91
CA ASP A 160 -3.67 -7.86 11.41
C ASP A 160 -3.52 -6.38 11.82
N ASN A 161 -2.41 -6.02 12.47
CA ASN A 161 -2.11 -4.62 12.77
C ASN A 161 -1.92 -3.77 11.49
N LEU A 162 -1.23 -4.33 10.51
CA LEU A 162 -1.04 -3.67 9.21
C LEU A 162 -2.39 -3.48 8.50
N PHE A 163 -3.26 -4.49 8.49
CA PHE A 163 -4.58 -4.42 7.87
C PHE A 163 -5.47 -3.33 8.48
N ALA A 164 -5.45 -3.19 9.81
CA ALA A 164 -6.18 -2.10 10.47
C ALA A 164 -5.70 -0.71 10.00
N LEU A 165 -4.38 -0.54 9.86
CA LEU A 165 -3.80 0.72 9.34
C LEU A 165 -4.12 0.92 7.85
N VAL A 166 -4.08 -0.14 7.06
CA VAL A 166 -4.42 -0.10 5.62
C VAL A 166 -5.88 0.22 5.40
N SER A 167 -6.78 -0.32 6.23
CA SER A 167 -8.21 0.01 6.19
C SER A 167 -8.44 1.51 6.41
N ASP A 168 -7.85 2.09 7.45
CA ASP A 168 -7.93 3.53 7.72
C ASP A 168 -7.29 4.37 6.59
N PHE A 169 -6.21 3.88 5.99
CA PHE A 169 -5.55 4.54 4.86
C PHE A 169 -6.43 4.54 3.61
N ALA A 170 -7.02 3.40 3.27
CA ALA A 170 -7.90 3.26 2.10
C ALA A 170 -9.14 4.17 2.19
N LEU A 171 -9.74 4.27 3.38
CA LEU A 171 -10.86 5.18 3.61
C LEU A 171 -10.49 6.64 3.35
N LYS A 172 -9.37 7.08 3.89
CA LYS A 172 -8.90 8.47 3.71
C LYS A 172 -8.48 8.78 2.27
N LEU A 173 -8.05 7.77 1.49
CA LEU A 173 -7.77 7.95 0.06
C LEU A 173 -9.03 8.08 -0.79
N LYS A 174 -10.14 7.47 -0.34
CA LYS A 174 -11.42 7.53 -1.01
C LYS A 174 -12.09 8.90 -0.86
N ASP A 175 -11.97 9.52 0.35
CA ASP A 175 -12.56 10.82 0.70
C ASP A 175 -11.83 11.98 0.00
#